data_d18e12951ce6dc43efd028a61e55d500
#
_entry.id   d18e12951ce6dc43efd028a61e55d500
#
_cell.length_a   1.000
_cell.length_b   1.000
_cell.length_c   1.000
_cell.angle_alpha   90.00
_cell.angle_beta   90.00
_cell.angle_gamma   90.00
#
_symmetry.space_group_name_H-M   'P 1'
#
loop_
_entity.id
_entity.type
_entity.pdbx_description
1 polymer ?
#
loop_
_entity_poly.entity_id
_entity_poly.type
_entity_poly.pdbx_seq_one_letter_code
_entity_poly.pdbx_strand_id
1 'polypeptide(L)'
;MKKILFLHDTSLTLKRGAELTITQLVQLGTKLGYIVTTDLLENFEETKKAISNTDLVILNSTSRCRFEFLLLEFLLKSEKPYVKVEYDYNFCVRRNILCTVDWNIKNCCHTNKFHLFRNLFLNSEFNVFQSPNHYNSHFDFFGEAVTNHLIMPPTVEVDKISISEIKEEIIPFFGELNKLKGGYEFVDFVKENSEKEFVVYGENKLNCEIPSNVIFKEPIPNDEVIQILGKTKTFFIKPFWPEPSGRLAAESFLSGCELITNDKVGTWSFDFYPNDVERAKKEMKETPMVFWDKVSTIFNAEKPISENSLGNVLVYKSYGGLGDIFFTLPSIYKLKEVSDSVTFAVSTRLVSFFSKHLQGINVVEEKEIKLQEDKFDRVIELGNYPIFDRTYNQINYITGKKVKQHSIQHYIDAIARFHNKISNKNEGFPYFERNTNFENPFYTIHPGAGFLLKIWPTKNYADLIEELFELFPSLNCKIILGKEDPNPVELLSKQYSHIELVTGDLHDVGDAMAGALFHIGNDAGITHVAGGFNTPTVGIYGPTGPGSWGSFSEQNEIVWGKPGNCSLKCNYDVILNCENKVCLTSIGTKKIISSLYALLQKTYPNQDSFFVKNPIAQFDFTEEDCLITIEQNEFL
;
A
#
# COMPACT_ATOMS: atom_id res chain seq x y z
N MET A 1 26.69 -12.12 19.15
CA MET A 1 25.69 -13.03 18.56
C MET A 1 24.55 -12.20 18.01
N LYS A 2 24.09 -12.45 16.79
CA LYS A 2 22.97 -11.72 16.17
C LYS A 2 21.63 -12.18 16.76
N LYS A 3 20.74 -11.22 17.00
CA LYS A 3 19.40 -11.44 17.55
C LYS A 3 18.38 -11.51 16.42
N ILE A 4 17.63 -12.57 16.33
CA ILE A 4 16.64 -12.81 15.28
C ILE A 4 15.28 -13.05 15.90
N LEU A 5 14.28 -12.32 15.43
CA LEU A 5 12.91 -12.38 15.93
C LEU A 5 11.99 -12.97 14.86
N PHE A 6 11.35 -14.11 15.18
CA PHE A 6 10.28 -14.68 14.35
C PHE A 6 8.93 -14.12 14.80
N LEU A 7 8.24 -13.42 13.93
CA LEU A 7 6.88 -12.96 14.12
C LEU A 7 5.90 -13.93 13.47
N HIS A 8 4.94 -14.45 14.24
CA HIS A 8 3.92 -15.39 13.75
C HIS A 8 2.65 -15.28 14.60
N ASP A 9 1.49 -15.29 13.97
CA ASP A 9 0.19 -15.05 14.60
C ASP A 9 -0.47 -16.30 15.22
N THR A 10 0.27 -17.41 15.31
CA THR A 10 -0.24 -18.69 15.78
C THR A 10 0.80 -19.39 16.66
N SER A 11 0.36 -20.01 17.76
CA SER A 11 1.25 -20.74 18.66
C SER A 11 1.92 -21.93 17.97
N LEU A 12 3.24 -22.03 18.11
CA LEU A 12 4.03 -23.15 17.58
C LEU A 12 3.65 -24.50 18.18
N THR A 13 2.95 -24.50 19.34
CA THR A 13 2.45 -25.74 19.97
C THR A 13 1.35 -26.42 19.17
N LEU A 14 0.71 -25.73 18.22
CA LEU A 14 -0.34 -26.30 17.35
C LEU A 14 0.20 -27.29 16.32
N LYS A 15 1.52 -27.30 16.06
CA LYS A 15 2.21 -28.26 15.20
C LYS A 15 1.56 -28.47 13.81
N ARG A 16 1.04 -27.41 13.21
CA ARG A 16 0.56 -27.41 11.83
C ARG A 16 1.73 -27.22 10.86
N GLY A 17 1.51 -27.22 9.54
CA GLY A 17 2.59 -27.18 8.56
C GLY A 17 3.54 -25.99 8.70
N ALA A 18 3.03 -24.76 8.88
CA ALA A 18 3.84 -23.57 9.07
C ALA A 18 4.59 -23.59 10.41
N GLU A 19 3.90 -23.95 11.51
CA GLU A 19 4.47 -24.00 12.84
C GLU A 19 5.57 -25.06 12.97
N LEU A 20 5.43 -26.21 12.30
CA LEU A 20 6.47 -27.23 12.22
C LEU A 20 7.72 -26.70 11.48
N THR A 21 7.53 -26.00 10.36
CA THR A 21 8.63 -25.38 9.62
C THR A 21 9.34 -24.33 10.48
N ILE A 22 8.59 -23.41 11.10
CA ILE A 22 9.16 -22.37 11.96
C ILE A 22 9.93 -22.99 13.12
N THR A 23 9.39 -24.03 13.74
CA THR A 23 10.05 -24.75 14.86
C THR A 23 11.42 -25.29 14.44
N GLN A 24 11.53 -25.93 13.26
CA GLN A 24 12.79 -26.42 12.74
C GLN A 24 13.80 -25.29 12.43
N LEU A 25 13.32 -24.20 11.82
CA LEU A 25 14.14 -23.02 11.57
C LEU A 25 14.67 -22.41 12.86
N VAL A 26 13.82 -22.21 13.87
CA VAL A 26 14.20 -21.68 15.19
C VAL A 26 15.24 -22.58 15.87
N GLN A 27 15.03 -23.89 15.88
CA GLN A 27 15.95 -24.87 16.48
C GLN A 27 17.32 -24.85 15.80
N LEU A 28 17.35 -24.84 14.46
CA LEU A 28 18.60 -24.81 13.72
C LEU A 28 19.32 -23.46 13.90
N GLY A 29 18.61 -22.33 13.84
CA GLY A 29 19.21 -21.01 14.06
C GLY A 29 19.87 -20.89 15.42
N THR A 30 19.24 -21.44 16.46
CA THR A 30 19.84 -21.50 17.81
C THR A 30 21.11 -22.37 17.82
N LYS A 31 21.10 -23.51 17.14
CA LYS A 31 22.30 -24.37 17.00
C LYS A 31 23.43 -23.69 16.23
N LEU A 32 23.10 -22.83 15.27
CA LEU A 32 24.07 -22.03 14.51
C LEU A 32 24.62 -20.83 15.28
N GLY A 33 24.20 -20.62 16.52
CA GLY A 33 24.71 -19.56 17.40
C GLY A 33 23.96 -18.22 17.33
N TYR A 34 22.80 -18.17 16.68
CA TYR A 34 21.91 -17.00 16.75
C TYR A 34 21.11 -16.98 18.06
N ILE A 35 20.77 -15.77 18.54
CA ILE A 35 19.79 -15.61 19.61
C ILE A 35 18.42 -15.51 18.93
N VAL A 36 17.68 -16.61 18.89
CA VAL A 36 16.39 -16.67 18.20
C VAL A 36 15.25 -16.58 19.22
N THR A 37 14.32 -15.65 18.98
CA THR A 37 13.11 -15.46 19.76
C THR A 37 11.87 -15.50 18.88
N THR A 38 10.71 -15.78 19.46
CA THR A 38 9.41 -15.81 18.77
C THR A 38 8.44 -14.88 19.47
N ASP A 39 7.57 -14.21 18.69
CA ASP A 39 6.48 -13.36 19.20
C ASP A 39 5.17 -13.76 18.50
N LEU A 40 4.12 -13.96 19.30
CA LEU A 40 2.80 -14.43 18.87
C LEU A 40 1.86 -13.29 18.46
N LEU A 41 2.33 -12.07 18.41
CA LEU A 41 1.56 -10.89 17.99
C LEU A 41 0.31 -10.64 18.84
N GLU A 42 0.42 -10.80 20.15
CA GLU A 42 -0.70 -10.59 21.10
C GLU A 42 -0.79 -9.14 21.57
N ASN A 43 0.35 -8.43 21.66
CA ASN A 43 0.45 -7.05 22.15
C ASN A 43 1.37 -6.19 21.26
N PHE A 44 0.82 -5.13 20.67
CA PHE A 44 1.57 -4.27 19.74
C PHE A 44 2.80 -3.60 20.36
N GLU A 45 2.70 -3.05 21.57
CA GLU A 45 3.82 -2.35 22.19
C GLU A 45 4.96 -3.31 22.61
N GLU A 46 4.63 -4.51 23.02
CA GLU A 46 5.61 -5.55 23.32
C GLU A 46 6.30 -6.04 22.05
N THR A 47 5.54 -6.34 20.99
CA THR A 47 6.06 -6.73 19.68
C THR A 47 6.97 -5.64 19.09
N LYS A 48 6.56 -4.38 19.18
CA LYS A 48 7.36 -3.23 18.73
C LYS A 48 8.68 -3.12 19.50
N LYS A 49 8.66 -3.32 20.83
CA LYS A 49 9.86 -3.35 21.65
C LYS A 49 10.77 -4.53 21.27
N ALA A 50 10.19 -5.70 20.99
CA ALA A 50 10.94 -6.86 20.53
C ALA A 50 11.62 -6.60 19.17
N ILE A 51 10.91 -6.02 18.19
CA ILE A 51 11.47 -5.60 16.90
C ILE A 51 12.63 -4.62 17.09
N SER A 52 12.45 -3.60 17.96
CA SER A 52 13.50 -2.60 18.21
C SER A 52 14.79 -3.19 18.78
N ASN A 53 14.68 -4.29 19.53
CA ASN A 53 15.81 -4.96 20.20
C ASN A 53 16.43 -6.11 19.41
N THR A 54 16.02 -6.32 18.16
CA THR A 54 16.53 -7.40 17.30
C THR A 54 17.40 -6.86 16.15
N ASP A 55 18.23 -7.73 15.57
CA ASP A 55 19.05 -7.41 14.40
C ASP A 55 18.34 -7.75 13.08
N LEU A 56 17.44 -8.75 13.09
CA LEU A 56 16.68 -9.19 11.92
C LEU A 56 15.30 -9.70 12.34
N VAL A 57 14.29 -9.36 11.58
CA VAL A 57 12.92 -9.88 11.74
C VAL A 57 12.63 -10.93 10.67
N ILE A 58 12.12 -12.09 11.05
CA ILE A 58 11.52 -13.07 10.15
C ILE A 58 10.01 -12.94 10.26
N LEU A 59 9.42 -12.27 9.28
CA LEU A 59 7.99 -11.96 9.24
C LEU A 59 7.21 -13.11 8.57
N ASN A 60 6.54 -13.91 9.37
CA ASN A 60 5.68 -15.00 8.91
C ASN A 60 4.22 -14.54 8.72
N SER A 61 3.24 -15.38 9.06
CA SER A 61 1.82 -15.04 8.97
C SER A 61 1.42 -14.01 10.03
N THR A 62 0.60 -13.03 9.61
CA THR A 62 0.07 -11.96 10.45
C THR A 62 -1.45 -11.81 10.33
N SER A 63 -2.10 -12.64 9.52
CA SER A 63 -3.50 -12.50 9.14
C SER A 63 -4.51 -12.62 10.30
N ARG A 64 -4.11 -13.17 11.44
CA ARG A 64 -4.89 -13.28 12.67
C ARG A 64 -4.53 -12.20 13.70
N CYS A 65 -3.49 -11.40 13.43
CA CYS A 65 -3.08 -10.32 14.31
C CYS A 65 -4.11 -9.19 14.29
N ARG A 66 -4.61 -8.78 15.47
CA ARG A 66 -5.62 -7.70 15.59
C ARG A 66 -5.09 -6.33 15.19
N PHE A 67 -3.77 -6.14 15.22
CA PHE A 67 -3.07 -4.91 14.84
C PHE A 67 -2.18 -5.13 13.62
N GLU A 68 -2.55 -6.05 12.72
CA GLU A 68 -1.76 -6.43 11.53
C GLU A 68 -1.25 -5.19 10.77
N PHE A 69 -2.14 -4.27 10.41
CA PHE A 69 -1.78 -3.09 9.63
C PHE A 69 -0.76 -2.20 10.36
N LEU A 70 -0.97 -1.95 11.65
CA LEU A 70 -0.07 -1.16 12.48
C LEU A 70 1.33 -1.80 12.56
N LEU A 71 1.38 -3.12 12.72
CA LEU A 71 2.62 -3.88 12.80
C LEU A 71 3.40 -3.81 11.48
N LEU A 72 2.72 -4.10 10.36
CA LEU A 72 3.36 -4.16 9.06
C LEU A 72 3.87 -2.78 8.62
N GLU A 73 3.12 -1.73 8.90
CA GLU A 73 3.57 -0.37 8.65
C GLU A 73 4.72 0.05 9.58
N PHE A 74 4.64 -0.32 10.86
CA PHE A 74 5.77 -0.08 11.78
C PHE A 74 7.04 -0.77 11.26
N LEU A 75 6.95 -2.03 10.81
CA LEU A 75 8.09 -2.76 10.28
C LEU A 75 8.67 -2.08 9.03
N LEU A 76 7.83 -1.64 8.11
CA LEU A 76 8.24 -0.93 6.89
C LEU A 76 8.92 0.42 7.19
N LYS A 77 8.49 1.11 8.25
CA LYS A 77 9.08 2.39 8.70
C LYS A 77 10.29 2.20 9.61
N SER A 78 10.44 1.03 10.18
CA SER A 78 11.62 0.70 10.97
C SER A 78 12.82 0.48 10.05
N GLU A 79 14.00 0.88 10.49
CA GLU A 79 15.25 0.56 9.79
C GLU A 79 15.69 -0.90 9.98
N LYS A 80 14.78 -1.73 10.51
CA LYS A 80 15.09 -3.12 10.81
C LYS A 80 15.00 -3.96 9.54
N PRO A 81 16.08 -4.67 9.18
CA PRO A 81 16.02 -5.64 8.10
C PRO A 81 15.03 -6.75 8.43
N TYR A 82 14.31 -7.22 7.43
CA TYR A 82 13.40 -8.34 7.60
C TYR A 82 13.35 -9.24 6.37
N VAL A 83 13.06 -10.51 6.63
CA VAL A 83 12.74 -11.52 5.62
C VAL A 83 11.24 -11.78 5.66
N LYS A 84 10.57 -11.70 4.52
CA LYS A 84 9.13 -12.02 4.44
C LYS A 84 8.93 -13.47 4.04
N VAL A 85 8.33 -14.26 4.91
CA VAL A 85 7.99 -15.65 4.65
C VAL A 85 6.48 -15.79 4.41
N GLU A 86 6.11 -16.29 3.24
CA GLU A 86 4.72 -16.59 2.90
C GLU A 86 4.44 -18.09 3.05
N TYR A 87 3.43 -18.43 3.86
CA TYR A 87 2.90 -19.79 4.00
C TYR A 87 1.54 -19.94 3.33
N ASP A 88 0.94 -18.81 2.91
CA ASP A 88 -0.41 -18.72 2.37
C ASP A 88 -0.51 -17.47 1.49
N TYR A 89 -1.70 -17.10 1.06
CA TYR A 89 -1.97 -15.87 0.30
C TYR A 89 -2.38 -14.75 1.26
N ASN A 90 -1.47 -14.37 2.19
CA ASN A 90 -1.76 -13.43 3.27
C ASN A 90 -2.11 -12.01 2.78
N PHE A 91 -1.68 -11.62 1.59
CA PHE A 91 -2.05 -10.37 0.95
C PHE A 91 -3.54 -10.27 0.63
N CYS A 92 -4.21 -11.41 0.46
CA CYS A 92 -5.63 -11.47 0.20
C CYS A 92 -6.41 -11.46 1.52
N VAL A 93 -7.42 -10.59 1.62
CA VAL A 93 -8.29 -10.49 2.81
C VAL A 93 -8.98 -11.83 3.12
N ARG A 94 -9.25 -12.63 2.09
CA ARG A 94 -9.90 -13.94 2.20
C ARG A 94 -8.92 -15.11 2.14
N ARG A 95 -7.63 -14.84 1.96
CA ARG A 95 -6.56 -15.84 1.81
C ARG A 95 -6.84 -16.86 0.71
N ASN A 96 -7.53 -16.43 -0.36
CA ASN A 96 -7.96 -17.31 -1.43
C ASN A 96 -7.88 -16.60 -2.79
N ILE A 97 -6.94 -17.01 -3.64
CA ILE A 97 -6.75 -16.45 -4.98
C ILE A 97 -7.83 -16.91 -5.99
N LEU A 98 -8.72 -17.82 -5.61
CA LEU A 98 -9.88 -18.26 -6.41
C LEU A 98 -11.15 -17.42 -6.16
N CYS A 99 -11.04 -16.27 -5.51
CA CYS A 99 -12.19 -15.44 -5.12
C CYS A 99 -13.09 -15.03 -6.30
N THR A 100 -12.56 -14.86 -7.51
CA THR A 100 -13.35 -14.55 -8.70
C THR A 100 -14.17 -15.73 -9.21
N VAL A 101 -13.72 -16.95 -8.96
CA VAL A 101 -14.38 -18.20 -9.36
C VAL A 101 -15.42 -18.59 -8.32
N ASP A 102 -15.03 -18.58 -7.02
CA ASP A 102 -15.88 -19.10 -5.94
C ASP A 102 -16.93 -18.11 -5.44
N TRP A 103 -16.63 -16.80 -5.46
CA TRP A 103 -17.46 -15.81 -4.79
C TRP A 103 -17.89 -14.66 -5.69
N ASN A 104 -17.53 -14.69 -6.98
CA ASN A 104 -17.80 -13.63 -7.94
C ASN A 104 -17.49 -12.20 -7.42
N ILE A 105 -16.45 -12.09 -6.59
CA ILE A 105 -16.01 -10.81 -6.03
C ILE A 105 -14.96 -10.23 -6.96
N LYS A 106 -15.28 -9.07 -7.52
CA LYS A 106 -14.37 -8.31 -8.39
C LYS A 106 -13.61 -7.25 -7.57
N ASN A 107 -12.37 -6.98 -7.96
CA ASN A 107 -11.53 -5.86 -7.44
C ASN A 107 -11.14 -5.92 -5.95
N CYS A 108 -11.26 -7.06 -5.26
CA CYS A 108 -10.81 -7.17 -3.87
C CYS A 108 -9.27 -7.09 -3.73
N CYS A 109 -8.52 -7.32 -4.81
CA CYS A 109 -7.04 -7.20 -4.83
C CYS A 109 -6.55 -5.75 -4.85
N HIS A 110 -7.42 -4.76 -5.04
CA HIS A 110 -7.08 -3.33 -4.99
C HIS A 110 -7.28 -2.73 -3.59
N THR A 111 -7.22 -3.55 -2.55
CA THR A 111 -7.34 -3.11 -1.16
C THR A 111 -6.02 -2.55 -0.64
N ASN A 112 -6.11 -1.74 0.41
CA ASN A 112 -4.93 -1.25 1.13
C ASN A 112 -4.00 -2.40 1.59
N LYS A 113 -4.57 -3.56 1.92
CA LYS A 113 -3.81 -4.75 2.32
C LYS A 113 -2.92 -5.25 1.18
N PHE A 114 -3.44 -5.32 -0.04
CA PHE A 114 -2.66 -5.74 -1.22
C PHE A 114 -1.44 -4.83 -1.43
N HIS A 115 -1.65 -3.51 -1.38
CA HIS A 115 -0.58 -2.54 -1.57
C HIS A 115 0.45 -2.57 -0.44
N LEU A 116 0.00 -2.79 0.79
CA LEU A 116 0.87 -2.96 1.93
C LEU A 116 1.79 -4.18 1.76
N PHE A 117 1.23 -5.32 1.32
CA PHE A 117 2.00 -6.53 1.06
C PHE A 117 2.97 -6.36 -0.12
N ARG A 118 2.59 -5.65 -1.18
CA ARG A 118 3.52 -5.33 -2.26
C ARG A 118 4.75 -4.58 -1.72
N ASN A 119 4.54 -3.59 -0.87
CA ASN A 119 5.63 -2.85 -0.24
C ASN A 119 6.47 -3.74 0.70
N LEU A 120 5.84 -4.67 1.41
CA LEU A 120 6.58 -5.63 2.24
C LEU A 120 7.50 -6.52 1.39
N PHE A 121 7.03 -7.00 0.25
CA PHE A 121 7.85 -7.82 -0.64
C PHE A 121 9.02 -7.03 -1.24
N LEU A 122 8.78 -5.80 -1.70
CA LEU A 122 9.81 -4.93 -2.26
C LEU A 122 10.92 -4.58 -1.27
N ASN A 123 10.58 -4.40 0.00
CA ASN A 123 11.51 -3.90 1.03
C ASN A 123 12.08 -5.00 1.92
N SER A 124 11.72 -6.25 1.70
CA SER A 124 12.32 -7.39 2.38
C SER A 124 13.75 -7.64 1.90
N GLU A 125 14.60 -8.18 2.76
CA GLU A 125 15.93 -8.64 2.37
C GLU A 125 15.85 -9.75 1.31
N PHE A 126 14.86 -10.61 1.45
CA PHE A 126 14.37 -11.54 0.44
C PHE A 126 12.99 -12.09 0.87
N ASN A 127 12.26 -12.64 -0.11
CA ASN A 127 10.97 -13.26 0.11
C ASN A 127 11.09 -14.77 0.10
N VAL A 128 10.27 -15.48 0.87
CA VAL A 128 10.30 -16.95 0.92
C VAL A 128 8.94 -17.50 0.54
N PHE A 129 8.93 -18.39 -0.45
CA PHE A 129 7.74 -19.09 -0.93
C PHE A 129 7.87 -20.59 -0.75
N GLN A 130 6.74 -21.29 -0.62
CA GLN A 130 6.70 -22.69 -0.23
C GLN A 130 6.80 -23.67 -1.40
N SER A 131 6.68 -23.17 -2.64
CA SER A 131 6.78 -23.97 -3.86
C SER A 131 6.91 -23.07 -5.09
N PRO A 132 7.36 -23.61 -6.26
CA PRO A 132 7.33 -22.88 -7.53
C PRO A 132 5.95 -22.33 -7.88
N ASN A 133 4.87 -23.12 -7.75
CA ASN A 133 3.50 -22.64 -8.01
C ASN A 133 3.07 -21.52 -7.05
N HIS A 134 3.48 -21.59 -5.78
CA HIS A 134 3.19 -20.54 -4.82
C HIS A 134 3.92 -19.23 -5.17
N TYR A 135 5.18 -19.33 -5.59
CA TYR A 135 5.94 -18.19 -6.11
C TYR A 135 5.28 -17.62 -7.37
N ASN A 136 4.98 -18.45 -8.37
CA ASN A 136 4.37 -18.01 -9.63
C ASN A 136 3.04 -17.28 -9.38
N SER A 137 2.21 -17.81 -8.47
CA SER A 137 0.96 -17.13 -8.07
C SER A 137 1.20 -15.75 -7.47
N HIS A 138 2.26 -15.56 -6.68
CA HIS A 138 2.62 -14.24 -6.14
C HIS A 138 3.22 -13.35 -7.23
N PHE A 139 4.01 -13.91 -8.13
CA PHE A 139 4.59 -13.17 -9.25
C PHE A 139 3.50 -12.62 -10.18
N ASP A 140 2.44 -13.39 -10.45
CA ASP A 140 1.29 -12.93 -11.24
C ASP A 140 0.60 -11.69 -10.65
N PHE A 141 0.61 -11.55 -9.31
CA PHE A 141 0.03 -10.39 -8.62
C PHE A 141 1.00 -9.24 -8.43
N PHE A 142 2.28 -9.52 -8.18
CA PHE A 142 3.23 -8.54 -7.66
C PHE A 142 4.43 -8.28 -8.58
N GLY A 143 4.63 -9.10 -9.63
CA GLY A 143 5.71 -8.93 -10.59
C GLY A 143 7.07 -8.83 -9.90
N GLU A 144 7.83 -7.81 -10.27
CA GLU A 144 9.19 -7.58 -9.79
C GLU A 144 9.33 -7.43 -8.26
N ALA A 145 8.24 -7.12 -7.56
CA ALA A 145 8.29 -6.98 -6.09
C ALA A 145 8.71 -8.27 -5.37
N VAL A 146 8.59 -9.42 -6.02
CA VAL A 146 8.90 -10.73 -5.44
C VAL A 146 10.12 -11.44 -6.06
N THR A 147 10.87 -10.77 -6.94
CA THR A 147 12.00 -11.40 -7.67
C THR A 147 13.16 -11.79 -6.77
N ASN A 148 13.48 -11.00 -5.73
CA ASN A 148 14.45 -11.42 -4.73
C ASN A 148 13.80 -12.42 -3.76
N HIS A 149 13.95 -13.71 -4.07
CA HIS A 149 13.25 -14.75 -3.34
C HIS A 149 14.08 -16.01 -3.06
N LEU A 150 13.51 -16.86 -2.24
CA LEU A 150 13.91 -18.23 -1.97
C LEU A 150 12.65 -19.11 -2.05
N ILE A 151 12.69 -20.17 -2.83
CA ILE A 151 11.66 -21.20 -2.85
C ILE A 151 12.13 -22.33 -1.95
N MET A 152 11.34 -22.65 -0.93
CA MET A 152 11.67 -23.66 0.06
C MET A 152 10.71 -24.86 -0.03
N PRO A 153 11.20 -26.06 -0.34
CA PRO A 153 10.42 -27.27 -0.14
C PRO A 153 10.00 -27.41 1.35
N PRO A 154 8.94 -28.17 1.64
CA PRO A 154 8.55 -28.43 3.03
C PRO A 154 9.71 -29.00 3.86
N THR A 155 9.88 -28.47 5.06
CA THR A 155 10.88 -29.01 6.00
C THR A 155 10.36 -30.31 6.63
N VAL A 156 10.56 -31.43 5.99
CA VAL A 156 10.14 -32.74 6.51
C VAL A 156 11.24 -33.36 7.36
N GLU A 157 10.86 -33.99 8.49
CA GLU A 157 11.79 -34.78 9.32
C GLU A 157 12.04 -36.14 8.66
N VAL A 158 12.85 -36.13 7.59
CA VAL A 158 13.09 -37.31 6.74
C VAL A 158 13.54 -38.53 7.53
N ASP A 159 14.31 -38.32 8.60
CA ASP A 159 14.82 -39.39 9.45
C ASP A 159 13.71 -40.10 10.29
N LYS A 160 12.52 -39.53 10.38
CA LYS A 160 11.35 -40.16 11.01
C LYS A 160 10.51 -40.98 10.04
N ILE A 161 10.75 -40.86 8.75
CA ILE A 161 9.98 -41.59 7.73
C ILE A 161 10.46 -43.03 7.69
N SER A 162 9.55 -43.94 7.95
CA SER A 162 9.77 -45.38 7.81
C SER A 162 8.82 -45.94 6.74
N ILE A 163 9.34 -46.77 5.85
CA ILE A 163 8.57 -47.40 4.79
C ILE A 163 8.38 -48.89 5.17
N SER A 164 7.12 -49.30 5.32
CA SER A 164 6.79 -50.72 5.54
C SER A 164 6.94 -51.51 4.26
N GLU A 165 7.49 -52.71 4.35
CA GLU A 165 7.51 -53.69 3.26
C GLU A 165 6.10 -54.15 2.85
N ILE A 166 5.18 -54.16 3.80
CA ILE A 166 3.77 -54.53 3.57
C ILE A 166 2.95 -53.26 3.63
N LYS A 167 2.31 -52.89 2.51
CA LYS A 167 1.42 -51.74 2.40
C LYS A 167 -0.04 -52.14 2.62
N GLU A 168 -0.78 -51.26 3.30
CA GLU A 168 -2.20 -51.39 3.56
C GLU A 168 -3.03 -50.78 2.44
N GLU A 169 -4.15 -51.38 2.08
CA GLU A 169 -5.08 -50.91 1.05
C GLU A 169 -6.05 -49.80 1.57
N ILE A 170 -6.07 -49.57 2.89
CA ILE A 170 -6.86 -48.51 3.52
C ILE A 170 -6.33 -47.16 3.05
N ILE A 171 -7.25 -46.30 2.57
CA ILE A 171 -6.89 -44.96 2.05
C ILE A 171 -7.20 -43.91 3.14
N PRO A 172 -6.21 -43.30 3.75
CA PRO A 172 -6.41 -42.28 4.75
C PRO A 172 -6.63 -40.89 4.13
N PHE A 173 -7.41 -40.04 4.82
CA PHE A 173 -7.52 -38.60 4.60
C PHE A 173 -7.24 -37.90 5.93
N PHE A 174 -6.39 -36.88 5.94
CA PHE A 174 -5.98 -36.17 7.15
C PHE A 174 -6.47 -34.73 7.18
N GLY A 175 -7.13 -34.37 8.28
CA GLY A 175 -7.69 -33.06 8.56
C GLY A 175 -9.18 -32.95 8.21
N GLU A 176 -9.69 -31.72 8.23
CA GLU A 176 -11.10 -31.46 7.92
C GLU A 176 -11.44 -31.84 6.47
N LEU A 177 -12.46 -32.65 6.30
CA LEU A 177 -13.01 -32.96 4.99
C LEU A 177 -13.89 -31.79 4.54
N ASN A 178 -13.30 -30.83 3.83
CA ASN A 178 -13.97 -29.62 3.36
C ASN A 178 -13.70 -29.35 1.87
N LYS A 179 -14.45 -28.41 1.27
CA LYS A 179 -14.35 -28.08 -0.15
C LYS A 179 -12.92 -27.69 -0.56
N LEU A 180 -12.23 -26.84 0.21
CA LEU A 180 -10.92 -26.31 -0.17
C LEU A 180 -9.86 -27.41 -0.21
N LYS A 181 -9.96 -28.41 0.65
CA LYS A 181 -9.06 -29.55 0.68
C LYS A 181 -9.44 -30.69 -0.29
N GLY A 182 -10.39 -30.45 -1.18
CA GLY A 182 -10.82 -31.43 -2.17
C GLY A 182 -11.75 -32.49 -1.60
N GLY A 183 -12.57 -32.12 -0.61
CA GLY A 183 -13.48 -33.06 0.05
C GLY A 183 -14.54 -33.62 -0.87
N TYR A 184 -15.06 -32.85 -1.83
CA TYR A 184 -16.02 -33.36 -2.81
C TYR A 184 -15.36 -34.33 -3.79
N GLU A 185 -14.16 -34.00 -4.26
CA GLU A 185 -13.33 -34.88 -5.12
C GLU A 185 -12.98 -36.20 -4.41
N PHE A 186 -12.76 -36.12 -3.08
CA PHE A 186 -12.55 -37.32 -2.25
C PHE A 186 -13.81 -38.17 -2.17
N VAL A 187 -14.98 -37.57 -1.91
CA VAL A 187 -16.26 -38.30 -1.84
C VAL A 187 -16.60 -38.97 -3.17
N ASP A 188 -16.32 -38.31 -4.29
CA ASP A 188 -16.54 -38.90 -5.62
C ASP A 188 -15.56 -40.07 -5.87
N PHE A 189 -14.30 -39.91 -5.48
CA PHE A 189 -13.32 -41.01 -5.53
C PHE A 189 -13.72 -42.20 -4.65
N VAL A 190 -14.29 -41.97 -3.46
CA VAL A 190 -14.84 -43.02 -2.58
C VAL A 190 -15.96 -43.77 -3.24
N LYS A 191 -16.90 -43.07 -3.91
CA LYS A 191 -18.03 -43.71 -4.64
C LYS A 191 -17.55 -44.59 -5.79
N GLU A 192 -16.51 -44.14 -6.50
CA GLU A 192 -15.89 -44.89 -7.60
C GLU A 192 -15.11 -46.14 -7.15
N ASN A 193 -14.74 -46.20 -5.86
CA ASN A 193 -13.96 -47.26 -5.26
C ASN A 193 -14.69 -47.86 -4.04
N SER A 194 -15.94 -48.27 -4.24
CA SER A 194 -16.84 -48.75 -3.16
C SER A 194 -16.35 -50.00 -2.45
N GLU A 195 -15.44 -50.76 -3.05
CA GLU A 195 -14.82 -51.95 -2.50
C GLU A 195 -13.67 -51.69 -1.53
N LYS A 196 -13.20 -50.45 -1.46
CA LYS A 196 -12.08 -50.03 -0.59
C LYS A 196 -12.60 -49.42 0.72
N GLU A 197 -11.76 -49.47 1.72
CA GLU A 197 -11.99 -48.80 3.00
C GLU A 197 -11.26 -47.46 3.05
N PHE A 198 -11.95 -46.44 3.57
CA PHE A 198 -11.44 -45.08 3.70
C PHE A 198 -11.51 -44.63 5.17
N VAL A 199 -10.46 -43.99 5.65
CA VAL A 199 -10.42 -43.46 7.02
C VAL A 199 -10.11 -41.97 7.00
N VAL A 200 -11.02 -41.14 7.51
CA VAL A 200 -10.85 -39.70 7.66
C VAL A 200 -10.44 -39.40 9.10
N TYR A 201 -9.21 -38.93 9.31
CA TYR A 201 -8.72 -38.45 10.59
C TYR A 201 -9.02 -36.95 10.72
N GLY A 202 -10.28 -36.63 11.05
CA GLY A 202 -10.79 -35.28 11.13
C GLY A 202 -12.30 -35.21 11.07
N GLU A 203 -12.83 -33.99 10.96
CA GLU A 203 -14.27 -33.72 10.93
C GLU A 203 -14.79 -33.57 9.50
N ASN A 204 -16.05 -33.99 9.29
CA ASN A 204 -16.78 -33.67 8.06
C ASN A 204 -17.33 -32.23 8.11
N LYS A 205 -16.95 -31.40 7.14
CA LYS A 205 -17.46 -30.03 6.92
C LYS A 205 -18.17 -29.89 5.56
N LEU A 206 -18.45 -31.01 4.87
CA LEU A 206 -19.20 -31.03 3.62
C LEU A 206 -20.70 -31.09 3.88
N ASN A 207 -21.45 -30.50 2.98
CA ASN A 207 -22.91 -30.59 2.95
C ASN A 207 -23.35 -31.60 1.87
N CYS A 208 -22.91 -32.85 2.03
CA CYS A 208 -23.32 -33.97 1.16
C CYS A 208 -23.35 -35.27 1.96
N GLU A 209 -24.01 -36.29 1.42
CA GLU A 209 -24.02 -37.64 1.97
C GLU A 209 -22.62 -38.26 1.80
N ILE A 210 -22.13 -38.84 2.89
CA ILE A 210 -20.85 -39.55 2.93
C ILE A 210 -21.11 -41.06 2.76
N PRO A 211 -20.42 -41.74 1.82
CA PRO A 211 -20.56 -43.18 1.64
C PRO A 211 -20.22 -43.98 2.89
N SER A 212 -20.88 -45.12 3.06
CA SER A 212 -20.78 -45.96 4.28
C SER A 212 -19.42 -46.64 4.46
N ASN A 213 -18.59 -46.71 3.42
CA ASN A 213 -17.22 -47.24 3.47
C ASN A 213 -16.19 -46.18 3.92
N VAL A 214 -16.62 -45.01 4.45
CA VAL A 214 -15.78 -43.98 5.09
C VAL A 214 -15.96 -44.05 6.60
N ILE A 215 -14.86 -44.25 7.33
CA ILE A 215 -14.82 -44.25 8.78
C ILE A 215 -14.17 -42.93 9.24
N PHE A 216 -14.84 -42.18 10.12
CA PHE A 216 -14.28 -40.98 10.75
C PHE A 216 -13.59 -41.31 12.06
N LYS A 217 -12.42 -40.75 12.29
CA LYS A 217 -11.63 -40.83 13.52
C LYS A 217 -11.21 -39.44 13.97
N GLU A 218 -10.87 -39.28 15.24
CA GLU A 218 -10.30 -38.04 15.77
C GLU A 218 -9.00 -37.66 15.07
N PRO A 219 -8.71 -36.36 14.97
CA PRO A 219 -7.42 -35.89 14.45
C PRO A 219 -6.26 -36.44 15.26
N ILE A 220 -5.18 -36.80 14.56
CA ILE A 220 -3.99 -37.41 15.16
C ILE A 220 -2.76 -36.50 15.01
N PRO A 221 -1.74 -36.63 15.89
CA PRO A 221 -0.47 -35.93 15.78
C PRO A 221 0.31 -36.28 14.50
N ASN A 222 1.17 -35.36 14.02
CA ASN A 222 1.95 -35.58 12.80
C ASN A 222 2.85 -36.83 12.87
N ASP A 223 3.41 -37.17 14.02
CA ASP A 223 4.23 -38.36 14.15
C ASP A 223 3.43 -39.65 13.86
N GLU A 224 2.14 -39.70 14.23
CA GLU A 224 1.25 -40.81 13.89
C GLU A 224 0.84 -40.80 12.41
N VAL A 225 0.63 -39.59 11.83
CA VAL A 225 0.38 -39.42 10.38
C VAL A 225 1.51 -40.06 9.57
N ILE A 226 2.75 -39.76 9.90
CA ILE A 226 3.93 -40.32 9.23
C ILE A 226 3.99 -41.85 9.32
N GLN A 227 3.65 -42.41 10.48
CA GLN A 227 3.60 -43.88 10.69
C GLN A 227 2.51 -44.55 9.84
N ILE A 228 1.33 -43.90 9.72
CA ILE A 228 0.26 -44.41 8.87
C ILE A 228 0.66 -44.33 7.40
N LEU A 229 1.21 -43.19 6.96
CA LEU A 229 1.69 -43.02 5.58
C LEU A 229 2.77 -44.05 5.21
N GLY A 230 3.65 -44.41 6.15
CA GLY A 230 4.65 -45.47 5.98
C GLY A 230 4.07 -46.82 5.60
N LYS A 231 2.83 -47.12 6.03
CA LYS A 231 2.09 -48.34 5.74
C LYS A 231 1.10 -48.18 4.59
N THR A 232 0.73 -46.97 4.20
CA THR A 232 -0.28 -46.66 3.18
C THR A 232 0.26 -46.96 1.79
N LYS A 233 -0.54 -47.68 0.98
CA LYS A 233 -0.25 -47.93 -0.43
C LYS A 233 -0.64 -46.73 -1.27
N THR A 234 -1.90 -46.29 -1.16
CA THR A 234 -2.46 -45.20 -1.97
C THR A 234 -2.86 -44.02 -1.10
N PHE A 235 -2.45 -42.83 -1.43
CA PHE A 235 -2.82 -41.60 -0.72
C PHE A 235 -3.51 -40.62 -1.66
N PHE A 236 -4.71 -40.12 -1.27
CA PHE A 236 -5.49 -39.17 -2.02
C PHE A 236 -5.28 -37.75 -1.50
N ILE A 237 -4.86 -36.83 -2.38
CA ILE A 237 -4.71 -35.41 -2.10
C ILE A 237 -4.96 -34.56 -3.36
N LYS A 238 -6.21 -34.15 -3.55
CA LYS A 238 -6.64 -33.29 -4.69
C LYS A 238 -7.29 -32.02 -4.15
N PRO A 239 -6.54 -31.04 -3.63
CA PRO A 239 -7.13 -29.82 -3.12
C PRO A 239 -7.86 -29.06 -4.24
N PHE A 240 -8.95 -28.39 -3.87
CA PHE A 240 -9.69 -27.51 -4.78
C PHE A 240 -8.96 -26.17 -4.96
N TRP A 241 -8.37 -25.65 -3.90
CA TRP A 241 -7.61 -24.42 -3.93
C TRP A 241 -6.12 -24.66 -4.19
N PRO A 242 -5.39 -23.66 -4.76
CA PRO A 242 -3.94 -23.75 -4.93
C PRO A 242 -3.25 -23.81 -3.57
N GLU A 243 -2.88 -24.99 -3.13
CA GLU A 243 -2.21 -25.20 -1.85
C GLU A 243 -0.75 -24.73 -1.94
N PRO A 244 -0.28 -23.80 -1.10
CA PRO A 244 1.06 -23.23 -1.22
C PRO A 244 2.19 -24.26 -1.10
N SER A 245 2.04 -25.22 -0.21
CA SER A 245 3.05 -26.24 0.10
C SER A 245 2.54 -27.65 -0.20
N GLY A 246 1.65 -28.19 0.62
CA GLY A 246 1.23 -29.59 0.53
C GLY A 246 2.15 -30.52 1.28
N ARG A 247 2.44 -30.22 2.56
CA ARG A 247 3.32 -31.03 3.41
C ARG A 247 2.93 -32.53 3.43
N LEU A 248 1.62 -32.84 3.50
CA LEU A 248 1.13 -34.22 3.47
C LEU A 248 1.47 -34.92 2.14
N ALA A 249 1.46 -34.21 1.01
CA ALA A 249 1.91 -34.79 -0.27
C ALA A 249 3.40 -35.11 -0.25
N ALA A 250 4.21 -34.25 0.36
CA ALA A 250 5.62 -34.51 0.53
C ALA A 250 5.88 -35.73 1.42
N GLU A 251 5.25 -35.78 2.60
CA GLU A 251 5.39 -36.88 3.56
C GLU A 251 4.92 -38.21 2.96
N SER A 252 3.81 -38.23 2.22
CA SER A 252 3.30 -39.44 1.56
C SER A 252 4.19 -39.89 0.40
N PHE A 253 4.72 -38.97 -0.39
CA PHE A 253 5.69 -39.28 -1.44
C PHE A 253 6.95 -39.92 -0.87
N LEU A 254 7.55 -39.31 0.16
CA LEU A 254 8.74 -39.83 0.83
C LEU A 254 8.46 -41.17 1.54
N SER A 255 7.23 -41.43 1.94
CA SER A 255 6.77 -42.72 2.52
C SER A 255 6.48 -43.80 1.47
N GLY A 256 6.68 -43.51 0.18
CA GLY A 256 6.48 -44.47 -0.90
C GLY A 256 5.01 -44.78 -1.18
N CYS A 257 4.10 -43.82 -0.99
CA CYS A 257 2.70 -43.94 -1.39
C CYS A 257 2.53 -43.68 -2.88
N GLU A 258 1.57 -44.38 -3.52
CA GLU A 258 1.02 -44.01 -4.82
C GLU A 258 0.09 -42.82 -4.62
N LEU A 259 0.42 -41.68 -5.24
CA LEU A 259 -0.33 -40.43 -5.01
C LEU A 259 -1.40 -40.22 -6.06
N ILE A 260 -2.65 -39.99 -5.61
CA ILE A 260 -3.76 -39.49 -6.41
C ILE A 260 -3.86 -37.99 -6.14
N THR A 261 -3.30 -37.19 -7.03
CA THR A 261 -3.11 -35.76 -6.83
C THR A 261 -3.53 -34.91 -8.04
N ASN A 262 -3.38 -33.59 -7.94
CA ASN A 262 -3.59 -32.63 -9.03
C ASN A 262 -2.48 -31.55 -9.03
N ASP A 263 -2.50 -30.68 -10.01
CA ASP A 263 -1.56 -29.56 -10.22
C ASP A 263 -1.67 -28.43 -9.18
N LYS A 264 -2.67 -28.46 -8.31
CA LYS A 264 -2.90 -27.46 -7.26
C LYS A 264 -2.12 -27.73 -5.97
N VAL A 265 -1.49 -28.87 -5.83
CA VAL A 265 -0.58 -29.18 -4.73
C VAL A 265 0.76 -28.49 -4.99
N GLY A 266 1.10 -27.46 -4.18
CA GLY A 266 2.31 -26.67 -4.40
C GLY A 266 3.59 -27.51 -4.45
N THR A 267 3.76 -28.43 -3.50
CA THR A 267 4.92 -29.36 -3.47
C THR A 267 5.09 -30.12 -4.76
N TRP A 268 4.00 -30.46 -5.46
CA TRP A 268 4.05 -31.20 -6.73
C TRP A 268 4.62 -30.40 -7.90
N SER A 269 4.85 -29.09 -7.74
CA SER A 269 5.45 -28.23 -8.77
C SER A 269 6.99 -28.21 -8.73
N PHE A 270 7.64 -28.89 -7.78
CA PHE A 270 9.08 -29.07 -7.82
C PHE A 270 9.45 -30.12 -8.88
N ASP A 271 10.57 -29.94 -9.56
CA ASP A 271 11.02 -30.77 -10.68
C ASP A 271 11.53 -32.16 -10.28
N PHE A 272 11.72 -32.45 -9.00
CA PHE A 272 12.00 -33.79 -8.50
C PHE A 272 10.76 -34.70 -8.39
N TYR A 273 9.56 -34.11 -8.43
CA TYR A 273 8.34 -34.91 -8.53
C TYR A 273 8.03 -35.29 -9.97
N PRO A 274 7.44 -36.47 -10.23
CA PRO A 274 7.09 -37.54 -9.26
C PRO A 274 8.18 -38.61 -9.13
N ASN A 275 9.40 -38.46 -9.65
CA ASN A 275 10.29 -39.59 -9.91
C ASN A 275 11.57 -39.60 -9.06
N ASP A 276 12.01 -38.47 -8.48
CA ASP A 276 13.29 -38.39 -7.81
C ASP A 276 13.13 -38.25 -6.28
N VAL A 277 12.81 -39.37 -5.63
CA VAL A 277 12.60 -39.45 -4.17
C VAL A 277 13.88 -39.10 -3.40
N GLU A 278 15.05 -39.52 -3.88
CA GLU A 278 16.32 -39.29 -3.17
C GLU A 278 16.71 -37.82 -3.18
N ARG A 279 16.50 -37.14 -4.31
CA ARG A 279 16.68 -35.69 -4.40
C ARG A 279 15.66 -34.95 -3.50
N ALA A 280 14.39 -35.35 -3.51
CA ALA A 280 13.38 -34.77 -2.65
C ALA A 280 13.75 -34.90 -1.17
N LYS A 281 14.20 -36.09 -0.70
CA LYS A 281 14.69 -36.31 0.65
C LYS A 281 15.83 -35.36 1.01
N LYS A 282 16.83 -35.25 0.13
CA LYS A 282 17.99 -34.39 0.34
C LYS A 282 17.58 -32.93 0.47
N GLU A 283 16.84 -32.40 -0.52
CA GLU A 283 16.46 -30.99 -0.55
C GLU A 283 15.57 -30.61 0.64
N MET A 284 14.58 -31.46 1.00
CA MET A 284 13.72 -31.20 2.16
C MET A 284 14.46 -31.28 3.51
N LYS A 285 15.46 -32.14 3.61
CA LYS A 285 16.33 -32.21 4.81
C LYS A 285 17.23 -30.99 4.93
N GLU A 286 17.74 -30.50 3.80
CA GLU A 286 18.66 -29.36 3.72
C GLU A 286 17.95 -27.99 3.77
N THR A 287 16.65 -27.93 3.52
CA THR A 287 15.86 -26.70 3.50
C THR A 287 16.13 -25.74 4.67
N PRO A 288 16.16 -26.17 5.95
CA PRO A 288 16.47 -25.28 7.05
C PRO A 288 17.88 -24.67 6.95
N MET A 289 18.86 -25.43 6.47
CA MET A 289 20.23 -24.94 6.28
C MET A 289 20.28 -23.90 5.15
N VAL A 290 19.67 -24.19 4.01
CA VAL A 290 19.58 -23.26 2.85
C VAL A 290 18.96 -21.93 3.26
N PHE A 291 17.92 -21.96 4.11
CA PHE A 291 17.35 -20.74 4.67
C PHE A 291 18.36 -19.94 5.49
N TRP A 292 19.06 -20.60 6.43
CA TRP A 292 20.03 -19.93 7.29
C TRP A 292 21.30 -19.49 6.56
N ASP A 293 21.73 -20.21 5.53
CA ASP A 293 22.81 -19.78 4.65
C ASP A 293 22.44 -18.46 3.95
N LYS A 294 21.21 -18.36 3.42
CA LYS A 294 20.72 -17.11 2.83
C LYS A 294 20.55 -15.99 3.87
N VAL A 295 20.07 -16.28 5.08
CA VAL A 295 20.02 -15.32 6.19
C VAL A 295 21.42 -14.84 6.57
N SER A 296 22.44 -15.71 6.56
CA SER A 296 23.81 -15.33 6.90
C SER A 296 24.37 -14.30 5.93
N THR A 297 23.95 -14.29 4.67
CA THR A 297 24.40 -13.31 3.68
C THR A 297 23.95 -11.88 4.04
N ILE A 298 22.82 -11.72 4.76
CA ILE A 298 22.35 -10.41 5.24
C ILE A 298 23.37 -9.79 6.22
N PHE A 299 23.99 -10.61 7.06
CA PHE A 299 24.95 -10.15 8.08
C PHE A 299 26.37 -10.06 7.57
N ASN A 300 26.71 -10.83 6.53
CA ASN A 300 28.03 -10.86 5.92
C ASN A 300 28.16 -9.86 4.76
N ALA A 301 27.05 -9.48 4.17
CA ALA A 301 27.03 -8.27 3.39
C ALA A 301 27.26 -7.11 4.39
N GLU A 302 28.47 -6.51 4.35
CA GLU A 302 28.56 -5.11 4.69
C GLU A 302 27.52 -4.46 3.81
N LYS A 303 26.33 -4.12 4.38
CA LYS A 303 25.48 -3.11 3.76
C LYS A 303 26.30 -1.85 3.81
N PRO A 304 26.87 -1.39 2.72
CA PRO A 304 27.13 0.01 2.64
C PRO A 304 25.74 0.64 2.74
N ILE A 305 25.41 1.27 3.86
CA ILE A 305 24.67 2.51 3.80
C ILE A 305 25.57 3.31 2.88
N SER A 306 25.16 3.36 1.62
CA SER A 306 26.05 3.78 0.57
C SER A 306 26.41 5.22 0.86
N GLU A 307 27.65 5.49 1.25
CA GLU A 307 28.26 6.80 1.08
C GLU A 307 28.38 7.10 -0.43
N ASN A 308 28.17 6.09 -1.26
CA ASN A 308 28.18 6.11 -2.70
C ASN A 308 26.77 6.31 -3.25
N SER A 309 26.68 6.91 -4.41
CA SER A 309 25.46 7.13 -5.19
C SER A 309 24.53 5.90 -5.17
N LEU A 310 23.22 6.14 -5.18
CA LEU A 310 22.20 5.10 -5.35
C LEU A 310 22.17 4.53 -6.77
N GLY A 311 23.06 5.02 -7.67
CA GLY A 311 23.08 4.64 -9.08
C GLY A 311 21.93 5.23 -9.88
N ASN A 312 21.46 4.51 -10.88
CA ASN A 312 20.31 4.88 -11.69
C ASN A 312 19.03 4.46 -11.00
N VAL A 313 18.23 5.39 -10.56
CA VAL A 313 17.04 5.16 -9.76
C VAL A 313 15.77 5.35 -10.58
N LEU A 314 14.90 4.34 -10.60
CA LEU A 314 13.53 4.45 -11.08
C LEU A 314 12.59 4.75 -9.90
N VAL A 315 11.79 5.82 -10.03
CA VAL A 315 10.77 6.18 -9.03
C VAL A 315 9.42 6.27 -9.69
N TYR A 316 8.41 5.67 -9.08
CA TYR A 316 7.03 5.84 -9.52
C TYR A 316 6.03 5.78 -8.37
N LYS A 317 4.82 6.26 -8.64
CA LYS A 317 3.69 6.21 -7.72
C LYS A 317 2.47 5.68 -8.45
N SER A 318 2.13 4.43 -8.20
CA SER A 318 1.07 3.70 -8.93
C SER A 318 -0.35 4.17 -8.62
N TYR A 319 -0.57 4.91 -7.53
CA TYR A 319 -1.90 5.28 -7.04
C TYR A 319 -1.99 6.72 -6.60
N GLY A 320 -3.20 7.26 -6.68
CA GLY A 320 -3.53 8.60 -6.22
C GLY A 320 -3.88 9.54 -7.36
N GLY A 321 -4.41 10.71 -6.99
CA GLY A 321 -4.72 11.79 -7.92
C GLY A 321 -3.51 12.64 -8.27
N LEU A 322 -3.74 13.67 -9.07
CA LEU A 322 -2.70 14.62 -9.47
C LEU A 322 -2.00 15.26 -8.25
N GLY A 323 -2.76 15.63 -7.20
CA GLY A 323 -2.21 16.20 -5.98
C GLY A 323 -1.22 15.27 -5.28
N ASP A 324 -1.53 13.96 -5.24
CA ASP A 324 -0.64 12.97 -4.64
C ASP A 324 0.71 12.87 -5.38
N ILE A 325 0.72 13.06 -6.70
CA ILE A 325 1.95 13.10 -7.50
C ILE A 325 2.78 14.33 -7.12
N PHE A 326 2.17 15.50 -6.96
CA PHE A 326 2.88 16.70 -6.53
C PHE A 326 3.53 16.51 -5.14
N PHE A 327 2.86 15.85 -4.21
CA PHE A 327 3.42 15.57 -2.89
C PHE A 327 4.68 14.69 -2.91
N THR A 328 4.95 13.95 -3.99
CA THR A 328 6.17 13.15 -4.12
C THR A 328 7.39 13.96 -4.56
N LEU A 329 7.21 15.13 -5.17
CA LEU A 329 8.30 15.88 -5.81
C LEU A 329 9.46 16.22 -4.88
N PRO A 330 9.26 16.64 -3.62
CA PRO A 330 10.38 16.87 -2.70
C PRO A 330 11.23 15.61 -2.49
N SER A 331 10.59 14.44 -2.41
CA SER A 331 11.28 13.16 -2.28
C SER A 331 12.11 12.82 -3.52
N ILE A 332 11.58 13.10 -4.71
CA ILE A 332 12.26 12.85 -5.98
C ILE A 332 13.51 13.72 -6.11
N TYR A 333 13.45 14.98 -5.70
CA TYR A 333 14.60 15.87 -5.71
C TYR A 333 15.66 15.46 -4.68
N LYS A 334 15.25 15.01 -3.49
CA LYS A 334 16.20 14.45 -2.50
C LYS A 334 16.89 13.17 -3.01
N LEU A 335 16.17 12.33 -3.75
CA LEU A 335 16.80 11.16 -4.41
C LEU A 335 17.80 11.60 -5.48
N LYS A 336 17.50 12.66 -6.24
CA LYS A 336 18.41 13.21 -7.25
C LYS A 336 19.76 13.63 -6.65
N GLU A 337 19.80 14.15 -5.43
CA GLU A 337 21.03 14.57 -4.76
C GLU A 337 21.98 13.42 -4.42
N VAL A 338 21.46 12.20 -4.34
CA VAL A 338 22.21 11.00 -3.91
C VAL A 338 22.24 9.89 -4.97
N SER A 339 21.81 10.17 -6.19
CA SER A 339 21.74 9.21 -7.30
C SER A 339 22.51 9.74 -8.51
N ASP A 340 22.99 8.83 -9.36
CA ASP A 340 23.63 9.19 -10.63
C ASP A 340 22.61 9.75 -11.62
N SER A 341 21.41 9.13 -11.62
CA SER A 341 20.25 9.61 -12.36
C SER A 341 18.95 9.21 -11.68
N VAL A 342 17.91 10.02 -11.87
CA VAL A 342 16.55 9.70 -11.43
C VAL A 342 15.61 9.70 -12.63
N THR A 343 14.92 8.60 -12.82
CA THR A 343 13.82 8.45 -13.78
C THR A 343 12.51 8.40 -13.01
N PHE A 344 11.64 9.37 -13.27
CA PHE A 344 10.32 9.45 -12.66
C PHE A 344 9.25 8.97 -13.63
N ALA A 345 8.61 7.87 -13.30
CA ALA A 345 7.58 7.27 -14.12
C ALA A 345 6.19 7.74 -13.67
N VAL A 346 5.42 8.25 -14.63
CA VAL A 346 4.07 8.79 -14.42
C VAL A 346 3.11 8.28 -15.50
N SER A 347 1.81 8.49 -15.31
CA SER A 347 0.83 8.19 -16.36
C SER A 347 1.08 9.02 -17.62
N THR A 348 0.79 8.46 -18.81
CA THR A 348 1.01 9.06 -20.14
C THR A 348 0.63 10.53 -20.23
N ARG A 349 -0.54 10.89 -19.69
CA ARG A 349 -1.07 12.27 -19.70
C ARG A 349 -0.24 13.28 -18.90
N LEU A 350 0.66 12.82 -18.02
CA LEU A 350 1.48 13.66 -17.14
C LEU A 350 2.92 13.77 -17.62
N VAL A 351 3.37 12.89 -18.52
CA VAL A 351 4.78 12.84 -18.99
C VAL A 351 5.22 14.19 -19.55
N SER A 352 4.49 14.72 -20.52
CA SER A 352 4.83 15.97 -21.18
C SER A 352 4.92 17.15 -20.20
N PHE A 353 3.94 17.26 -19.30
CA PHE A 353 3.90 18.32 -18.29
C PHE A 353 5.11 18.24 -17.34
N PHE A 354 5.35 17.10 -16.72
CA PHE A 354 6.47 16.97 -15.79
C PHE A 354 7.83 17.02 -16.48
N SER A 355 7.96 16.55 -17.73
CA SER A 355 9.19 16.72 -18.52
C SER A 355 9.54 18.19 -18.76
N LYS A 356 8.55 19.07 -18.91
CA LYS A 356 8.75 20.53 -19.06
C LYS A 356 9.25 21.16 -17.75
N HIS A 357 8.76 20.71 -16.61
CA HIS A 357 8.93 21.41 -15.32
C HIS A 357 9.94 20.78 -14.36
N LEU A 358 10.29 19.49 -14.50
CA LEU A 358 11.24 18.81 -13.61
C LEU A 358 12.66 18.83 -14.19
N GLN A 359 13.48 19.74 -13.71
CA GLN A 359 14.85 19.90 -14.20
C GLN A 359 15.78 18.79 -13.70
N GLY A 360 16.47 18.12 -14.65
CA GLY A 360 17.46 17.09 -14.36
C GLY A 360 16.86 15.79 -13.78
N ILE A 361 15.59 15.54 -14.06
CA ILE A 361 14.87 14.30 -13.79
C ILE A 361 14.32 13.80 -15.12
N ASN A 362 14.59 12.55 -15.45
CA ASN A 362 14.05 11.92 -16.64
C ASN A 362 12.60 11.49 -16.38
N VAL A 363 11.64 11.99 -17.16
CA VAL A 363 10.22 11.66 -16.96
C VAL A 363 9.76 10.74 -18.08
N VAL A 364 9.16 9.61 -17.72
CA VAL A 364 8.77 8.54 -18.66
C VAL A 364 7.37 8.02 -18.38
N GLU A 365 6.83 7.28 -19.33
CA GLU A 365 5.55 6.60 -19.14
C GLU A 365 5.70 5.36 -18.25
N GLU A 366 4.87 5.26 -17.21
CA GLU A 366 4.91 4.18 -16.22
C GLU A 366 4.72 2.80 -16.85
N LYS A 367 3.79 2.65 -17.80
CA LYS A 367 3.48 1.36 -18.41
C LYS A 367 4.65 0.78 -19.21
N GLU A 368 5.41 1.64 -19.88
CA GLU A 368 6.54 1.22 -20.72
C GLU A 368 7.76 0.88 -19.88
N ILE A 369 8.02 1.66 -18.84
CA ILE A 369 9.25 1.52 -18.07
C ILE A 369 9.19 0.35 -17.08
N LYS A 370 8.01 -0.03 -16.59
CA LYS A 370 7.84 -1.20 -15.73
C LYS A 370 8.32 -2.51 -16.37
N LEU A 371 8.35 -2.59 -17.69
CA LEU A 371 8.90 -3.72 -18.44
C LEU A 371 10.44 -3.71 -18.52
N GLN A 372 11.10 -2.70 -17.97
CA GLN A 372 12.52 -2.45 -18.06
C GLN A 372 13.13 -2.12 -16.68
N GLU A 373 12.50 -2.54 -15.59
CA GLU A 373 12.96 -2.28 -14.21
C GLU A 373 14.35 -2.87 -13.94
N ASP A 374 14.72 -3.93 -14.63
CA ASP A 374 16.03 -4.58 -14.59
C ASP A 374 17.20 -3.69 -15.06
N LYS A 375 16.90 -2.58 -15.74
CA LYS A 375 17.91 -1.60 -16.20
C LYS A 375 18.30 -0.57 -15.14
N PHE A 376 17.66 -0.59 -13.98
CA PHE A 376 17.89 0.35 -12.90
C PHE A 376 18.61 -0.32 -11.72
N ASP A 377 19.54 0.41 -11.12
CA ASP A 377 20.23 -0.07 -9.92
C ASP A 377 19.27 -0.12 -8.73
N ARG A 378 18.22 0.70 -8.75
CA ARG A 378 17.19 0.73 -7.73
C ARG A 378 15.82 1.17 -8.27
N VAL A 379 14.80 0.45 -7.84
CA VAL A 379 13.39 0.77 -8.14
C VAL A 379 12.68 1.15 -6.84
N ILE A 380 12.05 2.33 -6.82
CA ILE A 380 11.36 2.88 -5.66
C ILE A 380 9.91 3.18 -6.03
N GLU A 381 8.98 2.41 -5.47
CA GLU A 381 7.56 2.74 -5.55
C GLU A 381 7.15 3.59 -4.34
N LEU A 382 6.75 4.83 -4.62
CA LEU A 382 6.10 5.70 -3.65
C LEU A 382 4.60 5.38 -3.64
N GLY A 383 4.23 4.26 -3.01
CA GLY A 383 2.85 3.82 -2.86
C GLY A 383 1.99 4.80 -2.06
N ASN A 384 0.71 4.45 -1.84
CA ASN A 384 -0.16 5.17 -0.90
C ASN A 384 0.34 4.94 0.53
N TYR A 385 1.44 5.53 0.84
CA TYR A 385 2.03 5.57 2.16
C TYR A 385 1.74 6.93 2.79
N PRO A 386 1.21 6.93 3.96
CA PRO A 386 0.65 5.86 4.79
C PRO A 386 -0.79 5.52 4.40
N ILE A 387 -1.29 4.41 4.93
CA ILE A 387 -2.73 4.14 4.92
C ILE A 387 -3.38 5.27 5.70
N PHE A 388 -4.04 6.15 4.99
CA PHE A 388 -4.82 7.19 5.62
C PHE A 388 -6.04 6.54 6.26
N ASP A 389 -6.13 6.57 7.57
CA ASP A 389 -7.44 6.70 8.15
C ASP A 389 -7.99 8.01 7.58
N ARG A 390 -8.93 7.90 6.64
CA ARG A 390 -9.57 9.04 5.96
C ARG A 390 -10.36 9.94 6.90
N THR A 391 -10.34 9.64 8.18
CA THR A 391 -10.72 10.53 9.26
C THR A 391 -9.54 11.43 9.57
N TYR A 392 -9.61 12.69 9.42
CA TYR A 392 -8.84 13.85 9.90
C TYR A 392 -7.51 13.64 10.67
N ASN A 393 -7.12 12.39 10.98
CA ASN A 393 -6.04 12.08 11.88
C ASN A 393 -5.19 10.96 11.29
N GLN A 394 -4.02 11.31 10.81
CA GLN A 394 -2.98 10.33 10.58
C GLN A 394 -2.57 9.70 11.90
N ILE A 395 -2.39 8.41 11.89
CA ILE A 395 -1.79 7.72 13.01
C ILE A 395 -0.28 7.71 12.74
N ASN A 396 0.52 8.27 13.65
CA ASN A 396 1.94 8.00 13.61
C ASN A 396 2.14 6.54 13.99
N TYR A 397 2.50 5.74 13.00
CA TYR A 397 2.63 4.31 13.17
C TYR A 397 3.81 3.90 14.05
N ILE A 398 4.80 4.80 14.20
CA ILE A 398 5.93 4.58 15.12
C ILE A 398 5.48 4.73 16.59
N THR A 399 4.61 5.67 16.89
CA THR A 399 4.19 5.97 18.26
C THR A 399 2.79 5.49 18.61
N GLY A 400 2.01 5.01 17.63
CA GLY A 400 0.59 4.67 17.79
C GLY A 400 -0.29 5.90 18.10
N LYS A 401 0.28 7.10 18.13
CA LYS A 401 -0.44 8.34 18.42
C LYS A 401 -0.95 8.93 17.12
N LYS A 402 -2.10 9.58 17.18
CA LYS A 402 -2.61 10.40 16.10
C LYS A 402 -1.65 11.58 15.89
N VAL A 403 -1.00 11.62 14.74
CA VAL A 403 -0.10 12.69 14.36
C VAL A 403 -0.63 13.33 13.09
N LYS A 404 -0.73 14.63 13.15
CA LYS A 404 -0.99 15.44 11.99
C LYS A 404 0.34 15.58 11.25
N GLN A 405 0.51 14.85 10.16
CA GLN A 405 1.69 14.92 9.32
C GLN A 405 1.25 15.11 7.88
N HIS A 406 1.88 16.06 7.19
CA HIS A 406 1.59 16.32 5.79
C HIS A 406 2.03 15.15 4.90
N SER A 407 1.34 14.90 3.79
CA SER A 407 1.64 13.80 2.86
C SER A 407 3.05 13.88 2.29
N ILE A 408 3.60 15.07 2.05
CA ILE A 408 4.98 15.28 1.62
C ILE A 408 5.96 14.63 2.60
N GLN A 409 5.79 14.86 3.91
CA GLN A 409 6.68 14.31 4.92
C GLN A 409 6.67 12.78 4.92
N HIS A 410 5.54 12.16 4.62
CA HIS A 410 5.48 10.70 4.50
C HIS A 410 6.34 10.16 3.35
N TYR A 411 6.34 10.84 2.21
CA TYR A 411 7.18 10.42 1.09
C TYR A 411 8.66 10.66 1.37
N ILE A 412 9.00 11.76 2.07
CA ILE A 412 10.36 12.01 2.53
C ILE A 412 10.81 10.90 3.50
N ASP A 413 9.99 10.56 4.50
CA ASP A 413 10.29 9.49 5.45
C ASP A 413 10.47 8.14 4.74
N ALA A 414 9.68 7.88 3.70
CA ALA A 414 9.77 6.64 2.93
C ALA A 414 11.11 6.48 2.21
N ILE A 415 11.71 7.56 1.73
CA ILE A 415 12.99 7.52 1.00
C ILE A 415 14.22 7.74 1.88
N ALA A 416 14.09 8.36 3.05
CA ALA A 416 15.22 8.66 3.94
C ALA A 416 16.02 7.41 4.36
N ARG A 417 15.38 6.24 4.33
CA ARG A 417 16.01 4.93 4.63
C ARG A 417 16.97 4.43 3.53
N PHE A 418 16.93 4.98 2.33
CA PHE A 418 17.75 4.47 1.23
C PHE A 418 19.17 5.03 1.22
N HIS A 419 19.38 6.20 1.84
CA HIS A 419 20.68 6.84 1.88
C HIS A 419 20.82 7.77 3.10
N ASN A 420 21.96 7.71 3.79
CA ASN A 420 22.22 8.48 5.03
C ASN A 420 22.26 10.01 4.84
N LYS A 421 22.55 10.48 3.63
CA LYS A 421 22.53 11.92 3.30
C LYS A 421 21.12 12.43 3.00
N ILE A 422 20.13 11.57 2.84
CA ILE A 422 18.75 12.02 2.68
C ILE A 422 18.24 12.51 4.03
N SER A 423 18.13 13.82 4.18
CA SER A 423 17.48 14.43 5.34
C SER A 423 16.02 13.99 5.42
N ASN A 424 15.58 13.56 6.61
CA ASN A 424 14.17 13.23 6.86
C ASN A 424 13.32 14.47 7.17
N LYS A 425 13.86 15.68 7.00
CA LYS A 425 13.13 16.93 7.16
C LYS A 425 12.58 17.40 5.83
N ASN A 426 11.40 17.99 5.86
CA ASN A 426 10.88 18.77 4.76
C ASN A 426 11.63 20.12 4.72
N GLU A 427 12.53 20.28 3.76
CA GLU A 427 13.38 21.46 3.58
C GLU A 427 12.82 22.44 2.55
N GLY A 428 11.57 22.24 2.15
CA GLY A 428 10.89 23.04 1.15
C GLY A 428 10.41 22.24 -0.05
N PHE A 429 9.70 22.90 -0.93
CA PHE A 429 9.18 22.31 -2.15
C PHE A 429 9.98 22.82 -3.37
N PRO A 430 10.30 21.98 -4.34
CA PRO A 430 10.99 22.41 -5.57
C PRO A 430 9.99 23.06 -6.53
N TYR A 431 9.73 24.34 -6.31
CA TYR A 431 8.75 25.08 -7.12
C TYR A 431 9.14 25.16 -8.58
N PHE A 432 8.13 25.10 -9.43
CA PHE A 432 8.26 25.34 -10.86
C PHE A 432 8.43 26.84 -11.14
N GLU A 433 9.00 27.16 -12.28
CA GLU A 433 9.20 28.55 -12.68
C GLU A 433 7.86 29.26 -12.87
N ARG A 434 7.71 30.41 -12.23
CA ARG A 434 6.52 31.25 -12.27
C ARG A 434 6.74 32.47 -13.16
N ASN A 435 5.75 32.80 -13.98
CA ASN A 435 5.74 34.04 -14.72
C ASN A 435 5.18 35.17 -13.85
N THR A 436 6.03 36.12 -13.44
CA THR A 436 5.64 37.26 -12.61
C THR A 436 5.49 38.55 -13.42
N ASN A 437 5.47 38.50 -14.76
CA ASN A 437 5.16 39.66 -15.60
C ASN A 437 3.64 39.86 -15.67
N PHE A 438 3.12 40.85 -14.94
CA PHE A 438 1.71 41.15 -14.82
C PHE A 438 1.25 42.28 -15.72
N GLU A 439 1.59 42.27 -17.03
CA GLU A 439 1.10 43.26 -17.98
C GLU A 439 -0.44 43.23 -18.13
N ASN A 440 -1.02 42.03 -18.10
CA ASN A 440 -2.47 41.79 -18.09
C ASN A 440 -2.81 40.90 -16.90
N PRO A 441 -2.92 41.46 -15.69
CA PRO A 441 -3.07 40.66 -14.48
C PRO A 441 -4.41 39.94 -14.43
N PHE A 442 -4.36 38.69 -13.96
CA PHE A 442 -5.55 37.83 -13.79
C PHE A 442 -5.42 36.93 -12.56
N TYR A 443 -6.52 36.42 -12.12
CA TYR A 443 -6.60 35.38 -11.11
C TYR A 443 -7.26 34.11 -11.67
N THR A 444 -7.05 32.99 -11.00
CA THR A 444 -7.65 31.73 -11.41
C THR A 444 -8.60 31.17 -10.34
N ILE A 445 -9.68 30.56 -10.79
CA ILE A 445 -10.64 29.84 -9.94
C ILE A 445 -10.82 28.42 -10.49
N HIS A 446 -10.83 27.42 -9.60
CA HIS A 446 -11.20 26.05 -9.93
C HIS A 446 -12.37 25.58 -9.05
N PRO A 447 -13.60 25.55 -9.59
CA PRO A 447 -14.79 25.18 -8.84
C PRO A 447 -15.00 23.65 -8.70
N GLY A 448 -14.20 22.86 -9.42
CA GLY A 448 -14.29 21.42 -9.46
C GLY A 448 -13.48 20.70 -8.37
N ALA A 449 -13.66 19.40 -8.25
CA ALA A 449 -12.81 18.47 -7.51
C ALA A 449 -13.04 17.04 -7.98
N GLY A 450 -12.05 16.14 -7.79
CA GLY A 450 -12.16 14.73 -8.15
C GLY A 450 -13.26 13.95 -7.38
N PHE A 451 -13.81 14.53 -6.31
CA PHE A 451 -14.97 13.99 -5.57
C PHE A 451 -15.98 15.08 -5.35
N LEU A 452 -17.24 14.84 -5.73
CA LEU A 452 -18.36 15.78 -5.57
C LEU A 452 -18.51 16.33 -4.13
N LEU A 453 -18.10 15.55 -3.14
CA LEU A 453 -18.18 15.94 -1.73
C LEU A 453 -17.10 16.93 -1.28
N LYS A 454 -16.08 17.16 -2.10
CA LYS A 454 -15.07 18.20 -1.89
C LYS A 454 -15.42 19.51 -2.58
N ILE A 455 -16.49 19.55 -3.35
CA ILE A 455 -16.91 20.72 -4.11
C ILE A 455 -17.69 21.68 -3.20
N TRP A 456 -17.12 22.86 -2.98
CA TRP A 456 -17.83 24.00 -2.41
C TRP A 456 -19.03 24.37 -3.29
N PRO A 457 -20.21 24.77 -2.75
CA PRO A 457 -21.38 25.00 -3.56
C PRO A 457 -21.12 25.92 -4.74
N THR A 458 -21.47 25.48 -5.94
CA THR A 458 -21.17 26.20 -7.20
C THR A 458 -21.78 27.59 -7.23
N LYS A 459 -22.96 27.78 -6.60
CA LYS A 459 -23.56 29.09 -6.43
C LYS A 459 -22.65 30.04 -5.66
N ASN A 460 -21.95 29.55 -4.63
CA ASN A 460 -21.06 30.39 -3.85
C ASN A 460 -19.83 30.82 -4.66
N TYR A 461 -19.37 30.01 -5.64
CA TYR A 461 -18.34 30.42 -6.58
C TYR A 461 -18.82 31.54 -7.51
N ALA A 462 -20.09 31.49 -7.95
CA ALA A 462 -20.67 32.55 -8.76
C ALA A 462 -20.73 33.87 -7.97
N ASP A 463 -21.28 33.81 -6.77
CA ASP A 463 -21.37 34.96 -5.86
C ASP A 463 -19.96 35.52 -5.56
N LEU A 464 -18.97 34.66 -5.31
CA LEU A 464 -17.56 35.04 -5.07
C LEU A 464 -16.95 35.75 -6.28
N ILE A 465 -17.17 35.27 -7.51
CA ILE A 465 -16.63 35.87 -8.73
C ILE A 465 -17.19 37.28 -8.92
N GLU A 466 -18.48 37.48 -8.67
CA GLU A 466 -19.11 38.81 -8.74
C GLU A 466 -18.52 39.75 -7.66
N GLU A 467 -18.38 39.31 -6.43
CA GLU A 467 -17.73 40.08 -5.35
C GLU A 467 -16.25 40.39 -5.66
N LEU A 468 -15.50 39.44 -6.23
CA LEU A 468 -14.11 39.66 -6.65
C LEU A 468 -13.99 40.65 -7.81
N PHE A 469 -14.95 40.66 -8.73
CA PHE A 469 -14.98 41.63 -9.80
C PHE A 469 -15.20 43.07 -9.29
N GLU A 470 -16.04 43.24 -8.27
CA GLU A 470 -16.22 44.54 -7.62
C GLU A 470 -14.97 44.98 -6.85
N LEU A 471 -14.26 44.06 -6.21
CA LEU A 471 -13.02 44.32 -5.45
C LEU A 471 -11.80 44.57 -6.34
N PHE A 472 -11.71 43.88 -7.47
CA PHE A 472 -10.58 43.91 -8.40
C PHE A 472 -11.02 44.15 -9.85
N PRO A 473 -11.61 45.31 -10.18
CA PRO A 473 -12.22 45.55 -11.49
C PRO A 473 -11.21 45.57 -12.63
N SER A 474 -9.92 45.65 -12.35
CA SER A 474 -8.81 45.60 -13.33
C SER A 474 -8.31 44.18 -13.60
N LEU A 475 -8.74 43.18 -12.85
CA LEU A 475 -8.29 41.79 -13.02
C LEU A 475 -9.25 40.99 -13.88
N ASN A 476 -8.68 40.22 -14.81
CA ASN A 476 -9.43 39.17 -15.49
C ASN A 476 -9.54 37.92 -14.63
N CYS A 477 -10.63 37.16 -14.80
CA CYS A 477 -10.84 35.89 -14.15
C CYS A 477 -10.66 34.75 -15.14
N LYS A 478 -9.77 33.78 -14.83
CA LYS A 478 -9.69 32.53 -15.57
C LYS A 478 -10.27 31.39 -14.76
N ILE A 479 -11.35 30.81 -15.26
CA ILE A 479 -12.02 29.67 -14.62
C ILE A 479 -11.47 28.38 -15.22
N ILE A 480 -10.85 27.56 -14.39
CA ILE A 480 -10.33 26.25 -14.79
C ILE A 480 -11.47 25.23 -14.69
N LEU A 481 -11.79 24.55 -15.78
CA LEU A 481 -12.86 23.54 -15.84
C LEU A 481 -12.34 22.23 -16.44
N GLY A 482 -12.53 21.12 -15.73
CA GLY A 482 -12.42 19.77 -16.27
C GLY A 482 -13.69 19.33 -17.00
N LYS A 483 -13.62 18.20 -17.70
CA LYS A 483 -14.76 17.67 -18.49
C LYS A 483 -16.01 17.34 -17.66
N GLU A 484 -15.84 17.08 -16.37
CA GLU A 484 -16.92 16.66 -15.45
C GLU A 484 -17.23 17.73 -14.41
N ASP A 485 -16.66 18.93 -14.53
CA ASP A 485 -16.87 19.99 -13.57
C ASP A 485 -18.27 20.64 -13.72
N PRO A 486 -18.84 21.15 -12.62
CA PRO A 486 -20.20 21.66 -12.64
C PRO A 486 -20.36 22.92 -13.51
N ASN A 487 -21.37 22.88 -14.35
CA ASN A 487 -21.68 23.82 -15.42
C ASN A 487 -22.24 25.24 -15.04
N PRO A 488 -22.77 25.53 -13.82
CA PRO A 488 -23.38 26.85 -13.55
C PRO A 488 -22.39 28.02 -13.66
N VAL A 489 -21.10 27.77 -13.43
CA VAL A 489 -20.06 28.83 -13.51
C VAL A 489 -19.72 29.17 -14.96
N GLU A 490 -19.96 28.28 -15.91
CA GLU A 490 -19.78 28.52 -17.35
C GLU A 490 -20.75 29.59 -17.87
N LEU A 491 -21.90 29.73 -17.22
CA LEU A 491 -22.88 30.76 -17.59
C LEU A 491 -22.33 32.18 -17.36
N LEU A 492 -21.48 32.35 -16.35
CA LEU A 492 -20.87 33.66 -16.05
C LEU A 492 -19.92 34.12 -17.17
N SER A 493 -19.20 33.20 -17.82
CA SER A 493 -18.31 33.54 -18.93
C SER A 493 -19.05 34.09 -20.15
N LYS A 494 -20.32 33.73 -20.31
CA LYS A 494 -21.21 34.25 -21.35
C LYS A 494 -21.79 35.62 -21.00
N GLN A 495 -21.82 35.95 -19.72
CA GLN A 495 -22.40 37.21 -19.21
C GLN A 495 -21.35 38.31 -19.05
N TYR A 496 -20.09 37.94 -18.70
CA TYR A 496 -19.01 38.87 -18.38
C TYR A 496 -17.79 38.66 -19.28
N SER A 497 -17.42 39.72 -20.03
CA SER A 497 -16.29 39.67 -21.00
C SER A 497 -14.90 39.51 -20.37
N HIS A 498 -14.76 39.77 -19.07
CA HIS A 498 -13.51 39.62 -18.32
C HIS A 498 -13.28 38.20 -17.79
N ILE A 499 -14.20 37.26 -18.07
CA ILE A 499 -14.08 35.86 -17.69
C ILE A 499 -13.65 35.01 -18.88
N GLU A 500 -12.55 34.31 -18.72
CA GLU A 500 -12.01 33.35 -19.67
C GLU A 500 -12.12 31.94 -19.11
N LEU A 501 -12.52 30.98 -19.94
CA LEU A 501 -12.53 29.56 -19.58
C LEU A 501 -11.25 28.89 -20.03
N VAL A 502 -10.60 28.18 -19.10
CA VAL A 502 -9.45 27.30 -19.38
C VAL A 502 -9.93 25.86 -19.28
N THR A 503 -10.15 25.24 -20.46
CA THR A 503 -10.67 23.86 -20.61
C THR A 503 -9.67 22.95 -21.28
N GLY A 504 -8.43 23.39 -21.42
CA GLY A 504 -7.36 22.68 -22.08
C GLY A 504 -6.74 21.53 -21.30
N ASP A 505 -5.58 21.14 -21.69
CA ASP A 505 -4.80 20.13 -21.02
C ASP A 505 -4.06 20.66 -19.77
N LEU A 506 -3.22 19.83 -19.17
CA LEU A 506 -2.49 20.24 -17.96
C LEU A 506 -1.44 21.33 -18.24
N HIS A 507 -0.97 21.50 -19.49
CA HIS A 507 -0.08 22.61 -19.86
C HIS A 507 -0.81 23.95 -19.82
N ASP A 508 -2.02 24.01 -20.38
CA ASP A 508 -2.84 25.22 -20.35
C ASP A 508 -3.18 25.62 -18.91
N VAL A 509 -3.50 24.62 -18.09
CA VAL A 509 -3.72 24.83 -16.64
C VAL A 509 -2.45 25.30 -15.95
N GLY A 510 -1.30 24.69 -16.23
CA GLY A 510 0.00 25.08 -15.67
C GLY A 510 0.41 26.49 -16.05
N ASP A 511 0.26 26.87 -17.33
CA ASP A 511 0.55 28.22 -17.81
C ASP A 511 -0.38 29.28 -17.18
N ALA A 512 -1.67 28.92 -16.98
CA ALA A 512 -2.61 29.78 -16.24
C ALA A 512 -2.19 29.93 -14.75
N MET A 513 -1.76 28.84 -14.10
CA MET A 513 -1.30 28.90 -12.71
C MET A 513 0.00 29.68 -12.57
N ALA A 514 0.96 29.50 -13.49
CA ALA A 514 2.24 30.21 -13.49
C ALA A 514 2.08 31.72 -13.61
N GLY A 515 1.09 32.19 -14.38
CA GLY A 515 0.84 33.62 -14.63
C GLY A 515 -0.20 34.28 -13.71
N ALA A 516 -0.90 33.52 -12.87
CA ALA A 516 -1.94 34.06 -12.01
C ALA A 516 -1.40 34.87 -10.84
N LEU A 517 -2.05 35.98 -10.49
CA LEU A 517 -1.77 36.71 -9.23
C LEU A 517 -2.11 35.84 -8.02
N PHE A 518 -3.25 35.17 -8.07
CA PHE A 518 -3.68 34.21 -7.03
C PHE A 518 -4.59 33.15 -7.62
N HIS A 519 -4.74 32.08 -6.87
CA HIS A 519 -5.66 30.98 -7.16
C HIS A 519 -6.63 30.74 -6.02
N ILE A 520 -7.89 30.44 -6.34
CA ILE A 520 -8.90 29.97 -5.37
C ILE A 520 -9.47 28.65 -5.87
N GLY A 521 -9.43 27.60 -5.04
CA GLY A 521 -9.94 26.28 -5.43
C GLY A 521 -10.26 25.37 -4.26
N ASN A 522 -10.98 24.30 -4.57
CA ASN A 522 -11.26 23.23 -3.60
C ASN A 522 -9.99 22.42 -3.30
N ASP A 523 -10.06 21.53 -2.30
CA ASP A 523 -9.10 20.43 -2.12
C ASP A 523 -9.13 19.49 -3.33
N ALA A 524 -8.35 19.84 -4.32
CA ALA A 524 -8.28 19.19 -5.63
C ALA A 524 -6.87 19.21 -6.22
N GLY A 525 -6.61 18.29 -7.15
CA GLY A 525 -5.31 18.21 -7.83
C GLY A 525 -4.88 19.53 -8.48
N ILE A 526 -5.82 20.31 -9.02
CA ILE A 526 -5.57 21.61 -9.66
C ILE A 526 -5.04 22.64 -8.65
N THR A 527 -5.56 22.67 -7.43
CA THR A 527 -5.05 23.53 -6.35
C THR A 527 -3.58 23.19 -6.02
N HIS A 528 -3.20 21.92 -6.12
CA HIS A 528 -1.82 21.49 -5.95
C HIS A 528 -0.93 21.85 -7.15
N VAL A 529 -1.48 21.96 -8.36
CA VAL A 529 -0.74 22.55 -9.51
C VAL A 529 -0.38 23.99 -9.20
N ALA A 530 -1.32 24.80 -8.72
CA ALA A 530 -1.04 26.17 -8.28
C ALA A 530 0.06 26.21 -7.20
N GLY A 531 -0.02 25.30 -6.21
CA GLY A 531 1.03 25.13 -5.22
C GLY A 531 2.39 24.80 -5.81
N GLY A 532 2.45 23.98 -6.85
CA GLY A 532 3.68 23.62 -7.57
C GLY A 532 4.40 24.83 -8.19
N PHE A 533 3.66 25.83 -8.63
CA PHE A 533 4.19 27.11 -9.12
C PHE A 533 4.39 28.17 -8.02
N ASN A 534 4.16 27.82 -6.76
CA ASN A 534 4.12 28.78 -5.64
C ASN A 534 3.19 29.97 -5.89
N THR A 535 2.09 29.74 -6.61
CA THR A 535 1.06 30.73 -6.85
C THR A 535 0.30 30.97 -5.56
N PRO A 536 0.09 32.23 -5.13
CA PRO A 536 -0.69 32.55 -3.94
C PRO A 536 -2.06 31.86 -4.01
N THR A 537 -2.39 31.03 -3.03
CA THR A 537 -3.52 30.12 -3.14
C THR A 537 -4.42 30.19 -1.91
N VAL A 538 -5.72 30.36 -2.11
CA VAL A 538 -6.74 30.12 -1.09
C VAL A 538 -7.38 28.78 -1.36
N GLY A 539 -7.08 27.80 -0.50
CA GLY A 539 -7.62 26.43 -0.61
C GLY A 539 -8.86 26.25 0.26
N ILE A 540 -9.94 25.71 -0.32
CA ILE A 540 -11.23 25.46 0.36
C ILE A 540 -11.29 23.98 0.73
N TYR A 541 -11.34 23.69 2.03
CA TYR A 541 -11.32 22.34 2.57
C TYR A 541 -12.60 22.05 3.36
N GLY A 542 -13.15 20.88 3.17
CA GLY A 542 -14.34 20.40 3.87
C GLY A 542 -14.06 19.07 4.59
N PRO A 543 -14.45 17.93 4.00
CA PRO A 543 -14.36 16.61 4.65
C PRO A 543 -12.94 16.09 4.82
N THR A 544 -11.96 16.64 4.12
CA THR A 544 -10.54 16.27 4.19
C THR A 544 -9.75 17.23 5.06
N GLY A 545 -8.86 16.68 5.88
CA GLY A 545 -8.04 17.48 6.79
C GLY A 545 -6.86 18.17 6.08
N PRO A 546 -6.77 19.51 6.12
CA PRO A 546 -5.71 20.24 5.45
C PRO A 546 -4.32 19.95 6.02
N GLY A 547 -4.20 19.53 7.28
CA GLY A 547 -2.93 19.13 7.86
C GLY A 547 -2.25 17.96 7.16
N SER A 548 -3.01 17.15 6.41
CA SER A 548 -2.49 16.02 5.61
C SER A 548 -2.42 16.31 4.12
N TRP A 549 -3.36 17.12 3.63
CA TRP A 549 -3.62 17.32 2.21
C TRP A 549 -3.62 18.79 1.80
N GLY A 550 -3.23 19.70 2.70
CA GLY A 550 -3.21 21.11 2.44
C GLY A 550 -2.31 21.49 1.26
N SER A 551 -2.55 22.66 0.68
CA SER A 551 -1.59 23.23 -0.26
C SER A 551 -0.25 23.41 0.46
N PHE A 552 0.84 23.07 -0.22
CA PHE A 552 2.21 23.13 0.30
C PHE A 552 2.96 24.40 -0.15
N SER A 553 2.29 25.29 -0.87
CA SER A 553 2.85 26.59 -1.24
C SER A 553 3.18 27.40 0.02
N GLU A 554 4.30 28.10 0.03
CA GLU A 554 4.64 29.07 1.08
C GLU A 554 3.65 30.24 1.12
N GLN A 555 2.98 30.48 -0.01
CA GLN A 555 2.00 31.52 -0.23
C GLN A 555 0.60 30.90 -0.30
N ASN A 556 0.11 30.38 0.81
CA ASN A 556 -1.24 29.82 0.84
C ASN A 556 -1.99 30.19 2.11
N GLU A 557 -3.31 30.26 1.98
CA GLU A 557 -4.27 30.34 3.05
C GLU A 557 -5.26 29.18 2.94
N ILE A 558 -5.64 28.61 4.08
CA ILE A 558 -6.52 27.45 4.13
C ILE A 558 -7.82 27.85 4.79
N VAL A 559 -8.90 27.77 4.05
CA VAL A 559 -10.25 27.94 4.58
C VAL A 559 -10.85 26.55 4.81
N TRP A 560 -10.92 26.16 6.07
CA TRP A 560 -11.41 24.84 6.46
C TRP A 560 -12.73 24.94 7.20
N GLY A 561 -13.78 24.36 6.62
CA GLY A 561 -15.08 24.22 7.29
C GLY A 561 -15.08 23.02 8.22
N LYS A 562 -14.94 23.28 9.52
CA LYS A 562 -15.06 22.26 10.57
C LYS A 562 -16.10 22.73 11.61
N PRO A 563 -17.39 22.65 11.28
CA PRO A 563 -18.42 23.08 12.22
C PRO A 563 -18.41 22.16 13.44
N GLY A 564 -18.41 22.77 14.63
CA GLY A 564 -18.41 22.06 15.92
C GLY A 564 -19.66 21.18 16.14
N ASN A 565 -20.73 21.42 15.36
CA ASN A 565 -21.98 20.68 15.39
C ASN A 565 -22.03 19.49 14.42
N CYS A 566 -21.02 19.27 13.59
CA CYS A 566 -20.94 18.07 12.76
C CYS A 566 -20.42 16.90 13.58
N SER A 567 -21.32 16.00 13.99
CA SER A 567 -21.00 14.78 14.75
C SER A 567 -20.45 13.65 13.89
N LEU A 568 -20.42 13.81 12.56
CA LEU A 568 -19.99 12.77 11.64
C LEU A 568 -18.48 12.61 11.69
N LYS A 569 -18.03 11.38 11.93
CA LYS A 569 -16.64 10.98 11.65
C LYS A 569 -16.57 10.69 10.16
N CYS A 570 -16.02 11.60 9.39
CA CYS A 570 -15.86 11.45 7.95
C CYS A 570 -14.87 10.31 7.64
N ASN A 571 -15.35 9.07 7.54
CA ASN A 571 -14.68 7.98 6.87
C ASN A 571 -15.11 7.96 5.39
N TYR A 572 -14.55 7.07 4.60
CA TYR A 572 -14.85 6.99 3.17
C TYR A 572 -16.34 6.77 2.87
N ASP A 573 -16.99 5.89 3.64
CA ASP A 573 -18.40 5.57 3.46
C ASP A 573 -19.29 6.75 3.84
N VAL A 574 -18.96 7.46 4.92
CA VAL A 574 -19.65 8.68 5.33
C VAL A 574 -19.44 9.80 4.30
N ILE A 575 -18.23 9.95 3.78
CA ILE A 575 -17.93 10.94 2.74
C ILE A 575 -18.78 10.67 1.50
N LEU A 576 -18.90 9.43 1.04
CA LEU A 576 -19.68 9.06 -0.14
C LEU A 576 -21.19 9.31 0.02
N ASN A 577 -21.71 9.23 1.24
CA ASN A 577 -23.14 9.28 1.53
C ASN A 577 -23.58 10.54 2.30
N CYS A 578 -22.70 11.53 2.49
CA CYS A 578 -23.02 12.73 3.24
C CYS A 578 -23.90 13.70 2.41
N GLU A 579 -25.17 13.80 2.74
CA GLU A 579 -26.11 14.68 2.06
C GLU A 579 -25.96 16.15 2.47
N ASN A 580 -25.53 16.43 3.69
CA ASN A 580 -25.58 17.78 4.26
C ASN A 580 -24.38 18.67 3.96
N LYS A 581 -23.20 18.11 3.69
CA LYS A 581 -21.94 18.85 3.40
C LYS A 581 -21.72 20.11 4.25
N VAL A 582 -22.13 20.10 5.53
CA VAL A 582 -22.12 21.29 6.42
C VAL A 582 -20.73 21.91 6.50
N CYS A 583 -19.68 21.08 6.40
CA CYS A 583 -18.29 21.54 6.38
C CYS A 583 -17.97 22.46 5.18
N LEU A 584 -18.68 22.34 4.07
CA LEU A 584 -18.51 23.22 2.90
C LEU A 584 -19.60 24.29 2.84
N THR A 585 -20.86 23.95 3.13
CA THR A 585 -21.98 24.92 3.05
C THR A 585 -21.90 25.99 4.13
N SER A 586 -21.17 25.77 5.22
CA SER A 586 -20.92 26.78 6.25
C SER A 586 -19.84 27.82 5.87
N ILE A 587 -19.09 27.59 4.79
CA ILE A 587 -18.09 28.55 4.32
C ILE A 587 -18.78 29.58 3.44
N GLY A 588 -18.82 30.83 3.89
CA GLY A 588 -19.31 31.97 3.10
C GLY A 588 -18.22 32.65 2.27
N THR A 589 -18.61 33.42 1.26
CA THR A 589 -17.69 34.19 0.39
C THR A 589 -16.82 35.17 1.16
N LYS A 590 -17.38 35.84 2.18
CA LYS A 590 -16.66 36.77 3.05
C LYS A 590 -15.41 36.16 3.68
N LYS A 591 -15.51 34.89 4.15
CA LYS A 591 -14.37 34.18 4.74
C LYS A 591 -13.26 33.93 3.71
N ILE A 592 -13.63 33.57 2.48
CA ILE A 592 -12.67 33.40 1.38
C ILE A 592 -11.97 34.73 1.05
N ILE A 593 -12.73 35.82 0.95
CA ILE A 593 -12.21 37.17 0.65
C ILE A 593 -11.29 37.65 1.77
N SER A 594 -11.64 37.46 3.03
CA SER A 594 -10.79 37.81 4.17
C SER A 594 -9.45 37.07 4.13
N SER A 595 -9.47 35.75 3.89
CA SER A 595 -8.26 34.94 3.74
C SER A 595 -7.43 35.36 2.52
N LEU A 596 -8.09 35.66 1.40
CA LEU A 596 -7.41 36.17 0.20
C LEU A 596 -6.73 37.52 0.48
N TYR A 597 -7.39 38.42 1.17
CA TYR A 597 -6.81 39.71 1.50
C TYR A 597 -5.56 39.57 2.36
N ALA A 598 -5.62 38.76 3.43
CA ALA A 598 -4.47 38.48 4.27
C ALA A 598 -3.29 37.87 3.47
N LEU A 599 -3.59 36.95 2.57
CA LEU A 599 -2.62 36.33 1.69
C LEU A 599 -1.94 37.38 0.76
N LEU A 600 -2.73 38.22 0.11
CA LEU A 600 -2.22 39.20 -0.84
C LEU A 600 -1.39 40.30 -0.14
N GLN A 601 -1.77 40.74 1.05
CA GLN A 601 -0.95 41.67 1.85
C GLN A 601 0.42 41.07 2.21
N LYS A 602 0.45 39.78 2.57
CA LYS A 602 1.70 39.06 2.88
C LYS A 602 2.57 38.89 1.62
N THR A 603 1.94 38.60 0.48
CA THR A 603 2.65 38.27 -0.76
C THR A 603 3.10 39.52 -1.53
N TYR A 604 2.27 40.56 -1.55
CA TYR A 604 2.48 41.78 -2.35
C TYR A 604 2.41 43.06 -1.50
N PRO A 605 3.28 43.23 -0.49
CA PRO A 605 3.15 44.28 0.53
C PRO A 605 3.29 45.73 -0.01
N ASN A 606 3.82 45.90 -1.26
CA ASN A 606 4.07 47.21 -1.86
C ASN A 606 3.21 47.47 -3.12
N GLN A 607 2.17 46.67 -3.38
CA GLN A 607 1.38 46.76 -4.60
C GLN A 607 -0.08 47.15 -4.33
N ASP A 608 -0.25 48.35 -3.73
CA ASP A 608 -1.58 48.94 -3.48
C ASP A 608 -2.40 49.19 -4.77
N SER A 609 -1.75 49.19 -5.94
CA SER A 609 -2.39 49.46 -7.23
C SER A 609 -3.36 48.41 -7.71
N PHE A 610 -3.29 47.17 -7.15
CA PHE A 610 -4.23 46.09 -7.47
C PHE A 610 -5.51 46.16 -6.63
N PHE A 611 -5.51 46.91 -5.53
CA PHE A 611 -6.62 46.97 -4.60
C PHE A 611 -7.44 48.26 -4.77
N VAL A 612 -8.70 48.13 -4.99
CA VAL A 612 -9.64 49.24 -4.78
C VAL A 612 -9.89 49.32 -3.27
N LYS A 613 -9.52 50.49 -2.68
CA LYS A 613 -9.75 50.87 -1.27
C LYS A 613 -10.11 49.75 -0.28
N ASN A 614 -9.26 49.57 0.71
CA ASN A 614 -9.36 48.66 1.85
C ASN A 614 -10.68 47.85 1.95
N PRO A 615 -10.73 46.61 1.49
CA PRO A 615 -11.96 45.82 1.46
C PRO A 615 -12.54 45.55 2.86
N ILE A 616 -11.73 45.61 3.91
CA ILE A 616 -12.16 45.49 5.31
C ILE A 616 -13.13 46.61 5.68
N ALA A 617 -13.02 47.80 5.10
CA ALA A 617 -13.92 48.91 5.35
C ALA A 617 -15.26 48.83 4.59
N GLN A 618 -15.36 48.01 3.56
CA GLN A 618 -16.57 47.80 2.74
C GLN A 618 -17.43 46.61 3.21
N PHE A 619 -16.83 45.65 3.91
CA PHE A 619 -17.56 44.51 4.42
C PHE A 619 -17.51 44.54 5.94
N ASP A 620 -18.68 44.50 6.60
CA ASP A 620 -18.80 44.26 8.05
C ASP A 620 -18.39 42.82 8.37
N PHE A 621 -17.09 42.62 8.59
CA PHE A 621 -16.57 41.32 9.04
C PHE A 621 -16.86 41.15 10.54
N THR A 622 -17.51 40.06 10.90
CA THR A 622 -17.69 39.66 12.29
C THR A 622 -16.41 38.97 12.82
N GLU A 623 -16.24 38.93 14.15
CA GLU A 623 -15.13 38.17 14.75
C GLU A 623 -15.09 36.70 14.29
N GLU A 624 -16.25 36.09 13.98
CA GLU A 624 -16.35 34.73 13.41
C GLU A 624 -15.78 34.63 11.99
N ASP A 625 -15.87 35.70 11.19
CA ASP A 625 -15.31 35.75 9.84
C ASP A 625 -13.77 35.86 9.85
N CYS A 626 -13.19 36.37 10.96
CA CYS A 626 -11.77 36.56 11.14
C CYS A 626 -11.05 35.41 11.86
N LEU A 627 -11.78 34.52 12.53
CA LEU A 627 -11.20 33.42 13.31
C LEU A 627 -11.13 32.13 12.50
N ILE A 628 -9.97 31.69 12.22
CA ILE A 628 -9.32 30.40 11.97
C ILE A 628 -8.39 30.51 10.76
N THR A 629 -7.37 31.32 10.91
CA THR A 629 -6.09 31.00 10.27
C THR A 629 -5.45 29.94 11.15
N ILE A 630 -5.34 28.72 10.65
CA ILE A 630 -4.52 27.72 11.34
C ILE A 630 -3.08 28.21 11.18
N GLU A 631 -2.47 28.65 12.27
CA GLU A 631 -1.04 28.96 12.27
C GLU A 631 -0.29 27.74 11.74
N GLN A 632 0.36 27.88 10.59
CA GLN A 632 1.13 26.81 9.93
C GLN A 632 2.24 26.25 10.82
N ASN A 633 2.63 26.99 11.87
CA ASN A 633 3.69 26.62 12.80
C ASN A 633 3.36 25.44 13.74
N GLU A 634 2.13 24.98 13.81
CA GLU A 634 1.78 23.77 14.58
C GLU A 634 1.88 22.47 13.74
N PHE A 635 2.25 22.57 12.44
CA PHE A 635 2.17 21.44 11.50
C PHE A 635 3.45 21.21 10.66
N LEU A 636 4.49 22.02 10.85
CA LEU A 636 5.80 21.82 10.21
C LEU A 636 6.79 21.09 11.12
#